data_66fd4d59d7396e23284a2eaf2b22e2c6
#
_entry.id   66fd4d59d7396e23284a2eaf2b22e2c6
#
_cell.length_a   1.000
_cell.length_b   1.000
_cell.length_c   1.000
_cell.angle_alpha   90.00
_cell.angle_beta   90.00
_cell.angle_gamma   90.00
#
_symmetry.space_group_name_H-M   'P 1'
#
loop_
_entity.id
_entity.type
_entity.pdbx_description
1 polymer ?
#
loop_
_entity_poly.entity_id
_entity_poly.type
_entity_poly.pdbx_seq_one_letter_code
_entity_poly.pdbx_strand_id
1 'polypeptide(L)'
;MNRLFFLSLLFFLGNTSEFFAQTEPLWDNTTKNKPSQELQEVEIISSTDCKIQKAFVYKTKSKIRKPLIVSLHTWSGDYTQKDPLVNDVMARDWNYIHPDFRGANNKPEATCSTLVLSDIEDAIDFALKHTNADPQEVHIIGVSGGGLATLYAYMNIQYPVKSFSAWVPISDIDAWYWESVGRKQKYADDIVKSVSVDTVYNREEALRRSPLWQKFPKEKRENSQFYIYTGIHDGYIGSVPITHSINMYNRLVGDLKYNTSNLDDIMKKANSDSDLISEKKVIDLVTKRMNPLHKVNSVIFNRPVHLTRQYQNIRLTVFEGGHEQIPQALALLPHSYIASTKYNILTIGDSNGQNKGGWVDQLKMMMPNARIVNNSRSGRTIGFDNLGNKELNALRNIDDFLNEAKHKIGQDKYDYVIVCLGTNDAKNEFSEKQDEVIANFEKLLQKIKTHQFIKNSNPKLIFITPPPMRSTDVEYKYQGGNERLSLLVPELKRIAKQKNFQVIDIYHPLQKIFNHYAPDGVHMVPSGQRIIAEKVVEEIK
;
A
#
# COMPACT_ATOMS: atom_id res chain seq x y z
N MET A 1 -15.01 73.16 16.28
CA MET A 1 -13.90 72.52 15.57
C MET A 1 -13.80 71.07 16.00
N ASN A 2 -14.56 70.22 15.29
CA ASN A 2 -14.63 68.77 15.58
C ASN A 2 -13.66 68.03 14.66
N ARG A 3 -12.72 67.28 15.24
CA ARG A 3 -11.91 66.30 14.50
C ARG A 3 -12.48 64.92 14.70
N LEU A 4 -13.06 64.36 13.63
CA LEU A 4 -13.43 62.95 13.52
C LEU A 4 -12.13 62.09 13.37
N PHE A 5 -11.99 61.14 14.27
CA PHE A 5 -11.03 60.04 14.09
C PHE A 5 -11.74 58.92 13.34
N PHE A 6 -11.28 58.61 12.12
CA PHE A 6 -11.63 57.38 11.40
C PHE A 6 -10.72 56.23 11.89
N LEU A 7 -11.31 55.27 12.57
CA LEU A 7 -10.66 53.99 12.87
C LEU A 7 -10.86 53.09 11.66
N SER A 8 -9.85 52.84 10.87
CA SER A 8 -9.86 51.83 9.81
C SER A 8 -9.64 50.45 10.43
N LEU A 9 -10.72 49.68 10.49
CA LEU A 9 -10.69 48.27 10.86
C LEU A 9 -10.22 47.47 9.65
N LEU A 10 -8.96 47.06 9.65
CA LEU A 10 -8.41 46.10 8.69
C LEU A 10 -8.95 44.72 9.03
N PHE A 11 -9.94 44.25 8.26
CA PHE A 11 -10.34 42.85 8.21
C PHE A 11 -9.21 42.05 7.54
N PHE A 12 -8.43 41.33 8.32
CA PHE A 12 -7.66 40.21 7.82
C PHE A 12 -8.64 39.09 7.47
N LEU A 13 -9.04 39.03 6.20
CA LEU A 13 -9.60 37.83 5.62
C LEU A 13 -8.43 36.82 5.49
N GLY A 14 -8.23 36.03 6.52
CA GLY A 14 -7.43 34.83 6.42
C GLY A 14 -8.09 33.91 5.39
N ASN A 15 -7.52 33.81 4.22
CA ASN A 15 -7.81 32.71 3.30
C ASN A 15 -7.40 31.41 4.00
N THR A 16 -8.33 30.80 4.71
CA THR A 16 -8.30 29.36 4.95
C THR A 16 -8.56 28.71 3.60
N SER A 17 -7.52 28.52 2.81
CA SER A 17 -7.56 27.53 1.74
C SER A 17 -7.83 26.20 2.42
N GLU A 18 -9.10 25.79 2.42
CA GLU A 18 -9.47 24.43 2.70
C GLU A 18 -8.68 23.56 1.70
N PHE A 19 -7.65 22.91 2.21
CA PHE A 19 -6.99 21.81 1.53
C PHE A 19 -8.01 20.68 1.41
N PHE A 20 -8.91 20.77 0.44
CA PHE A 20 -9.45 19.57 -0.15
C PHE A 20 -8.29 18.90 -0.87
N ALA A 21 -7.66 17.96 -0.19
CA ALA A 21 -6.84 16.98 -0.87
C ALA A 21 -7.65 16.54 -2.09
N GLN A 22 -7.08 16.65 -3.27
CA GLN A 22 -7.67 16.13 -4.49
C GLN A 22 -8.12 14.70 -4.17
N THR A 23 -9.42 14.51 -4.02
CA THR A 23 -10.00 13.22 -3.71
C THR A 23 -9.63 12.33 -4.88
N GLU A 24 -8.73 11.39 -4.64
CA GLU A 24 -8.52 10.28 -5.57
C GLU A 24 -9.90 9.76 -5.98
N PRO A 25 -10.09 9.40 -7.25
CA PRO A 25 -11.39 9.00 -7.74
C PRO A 25 -11.96 7.91 -6.84
N LEU A 26 -13.19 8.11 -6.38
CA LEU A 26 -13.91 7.14 -5.57
C LEU A 26 -13.77 5.75 -6.21
N TRP A 27 -13.46 4.76 -5.40
CA TRP A 27 -13.29 3.37 -5.85
C TRP A 27 -14.54 2.76 -6.50
N ASP A 28 -15.68 3.38 -6.26
CA ASP A 28 -16.95 3.08 -6.91
C ASP A 28 -17.03 3.60 -8.35
N ASN A 29 -15.93 4.20 -8.82
CA ASN A 29 -15.83 4.70 -10.17
C ASN A 29 -15.58 3.53 -11.13
N THR A 30 -16.62 3.12 -11.85
CA THR A 30 -16.55 2.12 -12.93
C THR A 30 -15.84 2.66 -14.20
N THR A 31 -15.03 3.69 -14.05
CA THR A 31 -14.28 4.28 -15.17
C THR A 31 -13.36 3.22 -15.76
N LYS A 32 -13.63 2.85 -17.00
CA LYS A 32 -12.76 1.95 -17.75
C LYS A 32 -11.40 2.59 -17.99
N ASN A 33 -10.37 1.87 -17.61
CA ASN A 33 -9.01 2.32 -17.83
C ASN A 33 -8.49 1.86 -19.20
N LYS A 34 -7.66 2.69 -19.83
CA LYS A 34 -6.67 2.12 -20.75
C LYS A 34 -5.66 1.39 -19.86
N PRO A 35 -5.54 0.05 -19.94
CA PRO A 35 -4.58 -0.67 -19.12
C PRO A 35 -3.18 -0.12 -19.41
N SER A 36 -2.34 -0.10 -18.38
CA SER A 36 -0.90 0.10 -18.57
C SER A 36 -0.42 -0.92 -19.60
N GLN A 37 0.51 -0.54 -20.48
CA GLN A 37 1.11 -1.46 -21.45
C GLN A 37 1.77 -2.70 -20.81
N GLU A 38 2.01 -2.65 -19.51
CA GLU A 38 2.59 -3.76 -18.73
C GLU A 38 1.53 -4.76 -18.23
N LEU A 39 0.23 -4.40 -18.30
CA LEU A 39 -0.87 -5.31 -18.01
C LEU A 39 -1.25 -6.08 -19.27
N GLN A 40 -1.41 -7.39 -19.12
CA GLN A 40 -1.87 -8.27 -20.19
C GLN A 40 -3.34 -8.63 -19.95
N GLU A 41 -4.18 -8.47 -20.97
CA GLU A 41 -5.53 -9.05 -20.97
C GLU A 41 -5.41 -10.53 -21.27
N VAL A 42 -6.08 -11.36 -20.46
CA VAL A 42 -6.08 -12.82 -20.60
C VAL A 42 -7.50 -13.37 -20.54
N GLU A 43 -7.68 -14.54 -21.13
CA GLU A 43 -8.92 -15.31 -21.06
C GLU A 43 -8.72 -16.56 -20.19
N ILE A 44 -9.66 -16.78 -19.26
CA ILE A 44 -9.63 -17.88 -18.31
C ILE A 44 -10.95 -18.65 -18.49
N ILE A 45 -10.84 -19.95 -18.72
CA ILE A 45 -12.03 -20.81 -18.85
C ILE A 45 -12.48 -21.19 -17.44
N SER A 46 -13.74 -20.84 -17.11
CA SER A 46 -14.35 -21.24 -15.84
C SER A 46 -14.43 -22.76 -15.74
N SER A 47 -13.89 -23.31 -14.65
CA SER A 47 -13.88 -24.74 -14.38
C SER A 47 -15.29 -25.31 -14.14
N THR A 48 -16.26 -24.45 -13.81
CA THR A 48 -17.63 -24.87 -13.46
C THR A 48 -18.57 -24.92 -14.68
N ASP A 49 -18.52 -23.96 -15.59
CA ASP A 49 -19.48 -23.86 -16.70
C ASP A 49 -18.84 -23.62 -18.08
N CYS A 50 -17.51 -23.72 -18.15
CA CYS A 50 -16.71 -23.53 -19.36
C CYS A 50 -16.86 -22.16 -20.03
N LYS A 51 -17.47 -21.16 -19.37
CA LYS A 51 -17.54 -19.81 -19.91
C LYS A 51 -16.20 -19.10 -19.77
N ILE A 52 -15.86 -18.28 -20.77
CA ILE A 52 -14.66 -17.46 -20.74
C ILE A 52 -14.89 -16.29 -19.79
N GLN A 53 -13.99 -16.17 -18.82
CA GLN A 53 -13.81 -14.98 -17.97
C GLN A 53 -12.54 -14.25 -18.39
N LYS A 54 -12.55 -12.93 -18.34
CA LYS A 54 -11.37 -12.13 -18.66
C LYS A 54 -10.69 -11.61 -17.39
N ALA A 55 -9.42 -11.29 -17.50
CA ALA A 55 -8.66 -10.66 -16.44
C ALA A 55 -7.55 -9.78 -16.97
N PHE A 56 -7.13 -8.78 -16.20
CA PHE A 56 -5.82 -8.16 -16.38
C PHE A 56 -4.79 -8.81 -15.45
N VAL A 57 -3.61 -9.09 -16.00
CA VAL A 57 -2.49 -9.74 -15.29
C VAL A 57 -1.24 -8.88 -15.42
N TYR A 58 -0.53 -8.69 -14.30
CA TYR A 58 0.87 -8.24 -14.28
C TYR A 58 1.75 -9.37 -13.77
N LYS A 59 2.80 -9.67 -14.53
CA LYS A 59 3.82 -10.64 -14.16
C LYS A 59 5.07 -9.91 -13.66
N THR A 60 5.56 -10.28 -12.49
CA THR A 60 6.84 -9.78 -11.96
C THR A 60 7.98 -10.00 -12.96
N LYS A 61 8.89 -9.04 -13.01
CA LYS A 61 10.14 -9.11 -13.79
C LYS A 61 11.24 -9.82 -13.00
N SER A 62 11.01 -10.06 -11.70
CA SER A 62 11.94 -10.73 -10.80
C SER A 62 12.11 -12.20 -11.15
N LYS A 63 13.33 -12.72 -10.99
CA LYS A 63 13.64 -14.15 -11.11
C LYS A 63 13.22 -14.96 -9.87
N ILE A 64 13.01 -14.29 -8.73
CA ILE A 64 12.50 -14.92 -7.52
C ILE A 64 10.98 -14.83 -7.49
N ARG A 65 10.34 -15.81 -6.82
CA ARG A 65 8.90 -15.77 -6.61
C ARG A 65 8.49 -14.57 -5.79
N LYS A 66 7.36 -13.96 -6.17
CA LYS A 66 6.81 -12.75 -5.59
C LYS A 66 5.36 -12.97 -5.16
N PRO A 67 4.85 -12.18 -4.19
CA PRO A 67 3.45 -12.21 -3.83
C PRO A 67 2.52 -12.10 -5.05
N LEU A 68 1.35 -12.72 -4.94
CA LEU A 68 0.24 -12.57 -5.87
C LEU A 68 -0.86 -11.74 -5.22
N ILE A 69 -1.22 -10.64 -5.85
CA ILE A 69 -2.38 -9.82 -5.50
C ILE A 69 -3.55 -10.18 -6.40
N VAL A 70 -4.63 -10.69 -5.81
CA VAL A 70 -5.92 -10.93 -6.48
C VAL A 70 -6.83 -9.77 -6.09
N SER A 71 -7.01 -8.81 -6.98
CA SER A 71 -7.79 -7.61 -6.75
C SER A 71 -9.19 -7.74 -7.33
N LEU A 72 -10.21 -7.60 -6.49
CA LEU A 72 -11.59 -7.83 -6.86
C LEU A 72 -12.32 -6.49 -7.10
N HIS A 73 -12.97 -6.36 -8.28
CA HIS A 73 -13.65 -5.13 -8.71
C HIS A 73 -14.88 -4.79 -7.85
N THR A 74 -15.34 -3.54 -7.91
CA THR A 74 -16.49 -3.04 -7.15
C THR A 74 -17.84 -3.60 -7.65
N TRP A 75 -18.94 -3.20 -6.98
CA TRP A 75 -20.29 -3.69 -7.27
C TRP A 75 -20.69 -3.58 -8.73
N SER A 76 -20.45 -2.44 -9.35
CA SER A 76 -20.83 -2.16 -10.74
C SER A 76 -19.67 -2.32 -11.73
N GLY A 77 -18.52 -2.80 -11.27
CA GLY A 77 -17.30 -2.99 -12.06
C GLY A 77 -17.25 -4.31 -12.80
N ASP A 78 -16.21 -4.44 -13.57
CA ASP A 78 -15.73 -5.64 -14.25
C ASP A 78 -14.19 -5.62 -14.28
N TYR A 79 -13.53 -6.58 -14.92
CA TYR A 79 -12.06 -6.65 -15.01
C TYR A 79 -11.42 -5.41 -15.66
N THR A 80 -12.19 -4.58 -16.37
CA THR A 80 -11.70 -3.33 -16.99
C THR A 80 -11.73 -2.13 -16.08
N GLN A 81 -12.26 -2.29 -14.84
CA GLN A 81 -12.31 -1.21 -13.87
C GLN A 81 -10.90 -0.70 -13.55
N LYS A 82 -10.76 0.64 -13.43
CA LYS A 82 -9.52 1.25 -12.97
C LYS A 82 -9.22 0.80 -11.54
N ASP A 83 -8.12 0.10 -11.35
CA ASP A 83 -7.63 -0.29 -10.04
C ASP A 83 -6.38 0.52 -9.67
N PRO A 84 -6.47 1.46 -8.70
CA PRO A 84 -5.32 2.23 -8.22
C PRO A 84 -4.19 1.39 -7.64
N LEU A 85 -4.43 0.15 -7.19
CA LEU A 85 -3.41 -0.76 -6.67
C LEU A 85 -2.35 -1.15 -7.70
N VAL A 86 -2.68 -1.11 -9.00
CA VAL A 86 -1.77 -1.50 -10.09
C VAL A 86 -0.44 -0.76 -10.01
N ASN A 87 -0.46 0.54 -9.72
CA ASN A 87 0.78 1.32 -9.63
C ASN A 87 1.66 0.89 -8.46
N ASP A 88 1.06 0.55 -7.31
CA ASP A 88 1.80 0.06 -6.13
C ASP A 88 2.33 -1.36 -6.37
N VAL A 89 1.54 -2.24 -6.99
CA VAL A 89 1.98 -3.58 -7.42
C VAL A 89 3.20 -3.49 -8.34
N MET A 90 3.15 -2.64 -9.35
CA MET A 90 4.24 -2.45 -10.31
C MET A 90 5.50 -1.87 -9.67
N ALA A 91 5.33 -0.92 -8.75
CA ALA A 91 6.46 -0.34 -8.01
C ALA A 91 7.17 -1.38 -7.12
N ARG A 92 6.41 -2.33 -6.53
CA ARG A 92 6.93 -3.46 -5.75
C ARG A 92 7.44 -4.62 -6.62
N ASP A 93 7.04 -4.62 -7.88
CA ASP A 93 7.25 -5.73 -8.81
C ASP A 93 6.65 -7.06 -8.29
N TRP A 94 5.40 -7.00 -7.78
CA TRP A 94 4.62 -8.16 -7.36
C TRP A 94 3.76 -8.68 -8.52
N ASN A 95 3.27 -9.92 -8.43
CA ASN A 95 2.29 -10.43 -9.39
C ASN A 95 0.89 -9.92 -9.06
N TYR A 96 0.06 -9.77 -10.09
CA TYR A 96 -1.27 -9.22 -9.95
C TYR A 96 -2.23 -9.88 -10.93
N ILE A 97 -3.47 -10.09 -10.50
CA ILE A 97 -4.60 -10.47 -11.34
C ILE A 97 -5.86 -9.73 -10.90
N HIS A 98 -6.58 -9.17 -11.88
CA HIS A 98 -7.87 -8.50 -11.70
C HIS A 98 -8.92 -9.20 -12.56
N PRO A 99 -9.58 -10.24 -12.02
CA PRO A 99 -10.51 -11.07 -12.77
C PRO A 99 -11.89 -10.43 -12.89
N ASP A 100 -12.66 -10.86 -13.89
CA ASP A 100 -14.04 -10.45 -14.11
C ASP A 100 -15.02 -11.06 -13.11
N PHE A 101 -14.77 -12.27 -12.66
CA PHE A 101 -15.62 -13.09 -11.78
C PHE A 101 -17.11 -12.80 -11.90
N ARG A 102 -17.64 -12.86 -13.14
CA ARG A 102 -19.03 -12.62 -13.58
C ARG A 102 -19.43 -11.16 -13.73
N GLY A 103 -18.51 -10.20 -13.67
CA GLY A 103 -18.80 -8.78 -13.89
C GLY A 103 -19.70 -8.16 -12.84
N ALA A 104 -20.44 -7.11 -13.24
CA ALA A 104 -21.25 -6.33 -12.31
C ALA A 104 -22.29 -7.17 -11.53
N ASN A 105 -22.49 -6.83 -10.26
CA ASN A 105 -23.37 -7.53 -9.31
C ASN A 105 -24.88 -7.18 -9.55
N ASN A 106 -25.38 -7.43 -10.75
CA ASN A 106 -26.75 -7.15 -11.14
C ASN A 106 -27.42 -8.31 -11.92
N LYS A 107 -26.97 -9.52 -11.65
CA LYS A 107 -27.47 -10.76 -12.26
C LYS A 107 -27.22 -11.97 -11.36
N PRO A 108 -27.99 -13.05 -11.49
CA PRO A 108 -27.89 -14.20 -10.60
C PRO A 108 -26.55 -14.91 -10.57
N GLU A 109 -25.80 -14.90 -11.69
CA GLU A 109 -24.47 -15.52 -11.82
C GLU A 109 -23.37 -14.76 -11.08
N ALA A 110 -23.58 -13.45 -10.82
CA ALA A 110 -22.70 -12.61 -10.01
C ALA A 110 -23.10 -12.70 -8.52
N THR A 111 -22.78 -11.70 -7.74
CA THR A 111 -23.28 -11.45 -6.37
C THR A 111 -23.19 -12.69 -5.46
N CYS A 112 -21.98 -13.13 -5.14
CA CYS A 112 -21.73 -14.26 -4.24
C CYS A 112 -22.40 -15.59 -4.71
N SER A 113 -22.47 -15.84 -6.00
CA SER A 113 -22.82 -17.16 -6.53
C SER A 113 -21.65 -18.12 -6.42
N THR A 114 -21.92 -19.42 -6.56
CA THR A 114 -20.85 -20.43 -6.64
C THR A 114 -19.94 -20.25 -7.84
N LEU A 115 -20.44 -19.63 -8.92
CA LEU A 115 -19.65 -19.29 -10.11
C LEU A 115 -18.61 -18.20 -9.81
N VAL A 116 -18.97 -17.19 -9.01
CA VAL A 116 -18.02 -16.16 -8.55
C VAL A 116 -16.84 -16.77 -7.81
N LEU A 117 -17.11 -17.74 -6.92
CA LEU A 117 -16.05 -18.41 -6.18
C LEU A 117 -15.14 -19.21 -7.09
N SER A 118 -15.73 -20.01 -7.98
CA SER A 118 -14.99 -20.81 -8.97
C SER A 118 -14.11 -19.94 -9.85
N ASP A 119 -14.62 -18.83 -10.36
CA ASP A 119 -13.85 -17.93 -11.23
C ASP A 119 -12.71 -17.24 -10.48
N ILE A 120 -12.85 -16.93 -9.19
CA ILE A 120 -11.75 -16.41 -8.36
C ILE A 120 -10.67 -17.48 -8.17
N GLU A 121 -11.05 -18.75 -7.92
CA GLU A 121 -10.11 -19.85 -7.80
C GLU A 121 -9.40 -20.13 -9.14
N ASP A 122 -10.12 -20.15 -10.25
CA ASP A 122 -9.55 -20.30 -11.60
C ASP A 122 -8.57 -19.17 -11.94
N ALA A 123 -8.86 -17.95 -11.50
CA ALA A 123 -7.95 -16.80 -11.66
C ALA A 123 -6.65 -16.96 -10.84
N ILE A 124 -6.74 -17.45 -9.61
CA ILE A 124 -5.56 -17.76 -8.78
C ILE A 124 -4.73 -18.85 -9.46
N ASP A 125 -5.35 -19.94 -9.88
CA ASP A 125 -4.68 -21.05 -10.55
C ASP A 125 -4.01 -20.61 -11.86
N PHE A 126 -4.69 -19.76 -12.63
CA PHE A 126 -4.12 -19.17 -13.85
C PHE A 126 -2.87 -18.35 -13.52
N ALA A 127 -2.96 -17.44 -12.55
CA ALA A 127 -1.84 -16.58 -12.18
C ALA A 127 -0.64 -17.39 -11.67
N LEU A 128 -0.86 -18.41 -10.84
CA LEU A 128 0.20 -19.28 -10.34
C LEU A 128 0.91 -20.08 -11.45
N LYS A 129 0.17 -20.47 -12.50
CA LYS A 129 0.72 -21.21 -13.65
C LYS A 129 1.48 -20.31 -14.62
N HIS A 130 1.07 -19.05 -14.81
CA HIS A 130 1.54 -18.19 -15.89
C HIS A 130 2.47 -17.04 -15.41
N THR A 131 2.57 -16.83 -14.11
CA THR A 131 3.45 -15.81 -13.53
C THR A 131 4.53 -16.46 -12.64
N ASN A 132 5.39 -15.63 -12.04
CA ASN A 132 6.36 -16.12 -11.04
C ASN A 132 5.84 -15.84 -9.62
N ALA A 133 4.58 -16.23 -9.37
CA ALA A 133 3.94 -16.03 -8.07
C ALA A 133 4.38 -17.06 -7.04
N ASP A 134 4.46 -16.62 -5.78
CA ASP A 134 4.67 -17.50 -4.64
C ASP A 134 3.31 -18.04 -4.16
N PRO A 135 3.07 -19.37 -4.23
CA PRO A 135 1.81 -19.95 -3.79
C PRO A 135 1.54 -19.79 -2.30
N GLN A 136 2.55 -19.44 -1.48
CA GLN A 136 2.39 -19.17 -0.06
C GLN A 136 2.11 -17.68 0.24
N GLU A 137 2.21 -16.81 -0.75
CA GLU A 137 2.01 -15.36 -0.62
C GLU A 137 0.90 -14.90 -1.57
N VAL A 138 -0.25 -15.56 -1.52
CA VAL A 138 -1.47 -15.17 -2.25
C VAL A 138 -2.33 -14.29 -1.35
N HIS A 139 -2.69 -13.10 -1.82
CA HIS A 139 -3.48 -12.11 -1.10
C HIS A 139 -4.71 -11.73 -1.91
N ILE A 140 -5.90 -11.82 -1.32
CA ILE A 140 -7.15 -11.34 -1.92
C ILE A 140 -7.51 -10.00 -1.29
N ILE A 141 -7.76 -9.01 -2.14
CA ILE A 141 -8.14 -7.66 -1.73
C ILE A 141 -9.30 -7.15 -2.57
N GLY A 142 -10.23 -6.45 -1.95
CA GLY A 142 -11.33 -5.83 -2.68
C GLY A 142 -12.02 -4.74 -1.89
N VAL A 143 -12.65 -3.83 -2.61
CA VAL A 143 -13.36 -2.66 -2.07
C VAL A 143 -14.83 -2.70 -2.45
N SER A 144 -15.74 -2.31 -1.54
CA SER A 144 -17.18 -2.25 -1.80
C SER A 144 -17.76 -3.63 -2.22
N GLY A 145 -18.28 -3.76 -3.44
CA GLY A 145 -18.66 -5.06 -4.02
C GLY A 145 -17.50 -6.05 -4.11
N GLY A 146 -16.27 -5.59 -4.36
CA GLY A 146 -15.06 -6.41 -4.25
C GLY A 146 -14.76 -6.81 -2.81
N GLY A 147 -15.10 -5.95 -1.84
CA GLY A 147 -15.08 -6.26 -0.42
C GLY A 147 -16.08 -7.36 -0.05
N LEU A 148 -17.30 -7.32 -0.61
CA LEU A 148 -18.28 -8.41 -0.50
C LEU A 148 -17.70 -9.73 -1.06
N ALA A 149 -17.13 -9.69 -2.26
CA ALA A 149 -16.51 -10.86 -2.88
C ALA A 149 -15.32 -11.39 -2.05
N THR A 150 -14.53 -10.49 -1.42
CA THR A 150 -13.46 -10.85 -0.49
C THR A 150 -14.00 -11.54 0.76
N LEU A 151 -15.10 -11.05 1.36
CA LEU A 151 -15.77 -11.71 2.48
C LEU A 151 -16.29 -13.09 2.05
N TYR A 152 -16.92 -13.17 0.88
CA TYR A 152 -17.46 -14.41 0.36
C TYR A 152 -16.36 -15.46 0.08
N ALA A 153 -15.23 -15.02 -0.49
CA ALA A 153 -14.05 -15.85 -0.65
C ALA A 153 -13.48 -16.30 0.70
N TYR A 154 -13.39 -15.41 1.71
CA TYR A 154 -12.95 -15.78 3.04
C TYR A 154 -13.79 -16.88 3.67
N MET A 155 -15.11 -16.85 3.45
CA MET A 155 -16.00 -17.88 3.98
C MET A 155 -15.94 -19.21 3.21
N ASN A 156 -15.62 -19.21 1.91
CA ASN A 156 -15.90 -20.38 1.05
C ASN A 156 -14.70 -20.93 0.28
N ILE A 157 -13.69 -20.11 -0.08
CA ILE A 157 -12.59 -20.53 -0.96
C ILE A 157 -11.79 -21.71 -0.38
N GLN A 158 -11.43 -22.66 -1.24
CA GLN A 158 -10.66 -23.84 -0.83
C GLN A 158 -9.15 -23.58 -0.87
N TYR A 159 -8.70 -22.69 -1.75
CA TYR A 159 -7.29 -22.37 -1.89
C TYR A 159 -6.73 -21.73 -0.59
N PRO A 160 -5.51 -22.11 -0.14
CA PRO A 160 -4.88 -21.53 1.06
C PRO A 160 -4.38 -20.11 0.77
N VAL A 161 -5.17 -19.12 1.12
CA VAL A 161 -4.86 -17.68 0.94
C VAL A 161 -4.15 -17.15 2.18
N LYS A 162 -3.04 -16.43 2.00
CA LYS A 162 -2.24 -15.84 3.08
C LYS A 162 -3.00 -14.74 3.81
N SER A 163 -3.67 -13.86 3.07
CA SER A 163 -4.50 -12.82 3.68
C SER A 163 -5.67 -12.41 2.81
N PHE A 164 -6.71 -11.98 3.49
CA PHE A 164 -7.89 -11.33 2.90
C PHE A 164 -7.98 -9.90 3.44
N SER A 165 -8.21 -8.94 2.57
CA SER A 165 -8.31 -7.52 2.92
C SER A 165 -9.58 -6.92 2.32
N ALA A 166 -10.64 -6.84 3.12
CA ALA A 166 -11.95 -6.35 2.72
C ALA A 166 -12.11 -4.88 3.13
N TRP A 167 -12.26 -4.01 2.15
CA TRP A 167 -12.43 -2.56 2.32
C TRP A 167 -13.87 -2.17 2.12
N VAL A 168 -14.45 -1.48 3.11
CA VAL A 168 -15.84 -1.00 3.11
C VAL A 168 -16.84 -2.05 2.57
N PRO A 169 -16.75 -3.30 3.08
CA PRO A 169 -17.45 -4.43 2.50
C PRO A 169 -18.93 -4.47 2.85
N ILE A 170 -19.75 -4.97 1.94
CA ILE A 170 -21.11 -5.43 2.23
C ILE A 170 -21.02 -6.83 2.85
N SER A 171 -21.57 -7.05 4.03
CA SER A 171 -21.58 -8.37 4.68
C SER A 171 -22.94 -9.05 4.65
N ASP A 172 -24.00 -8.26 4.54
CA ASP A 172 -25.41 -8.69 4.54
C ASP A 172 -26.16 -8.04 3.40
N ILE A 173 -26.55 -8.82 2.39
CA ILE A 173 -27.23 -8.33 1.19
C ILE A 173 -28.68 -7.95 1.51
N ASP A 174 -29.35 -8.67 2.45
CA ASP A 174 -30.71 -8.34 2.86
C ASP A 174 -30.76 -6.98 3.57
N ALA A 175 -29.88 -6.78 4.55
CA ALA A 175 -29.79 -5.47 5.24
C ALA A 175 -29.47 -4.35 4.26
N TRP A 176 -28.50 -4.55 3.37
CA TRP A 176 -28.09 -3.52 2.40
C TRP A 176 -29.15 -3.23 1.34
N TYR A 177 -30.00 -4.21 1.00
CA TYR A 177 -31.18 -3.99 0.15
C TYR A 177 -32.10 -2.95 0.77
N TRP A 178 -32.52 -3.15 2.03
CA TRP A 178 -33.42 -2.21 2.72
C TRP A 178 -32.79 -0.85 2.97
N GLU A 179 -31.51 -0.81 3.27
CA GLU A 179 -30.75 0.44 3.40
C GLU A 179 -30.67 1.19 2.07
N SER A 180 -30.51 0.48 0.96
CA SER A 180 -30.49 1.06 -0.38
C SER A 180 -31.85 1.56 -0.82
N VAL A 181 -32.93 0.84 -0.49
CA VAL A 181 -34.30 1.30 -0.67
C VAL A 181 -34.56 2.59 0.10
N GLY A 182 -34.22 2.61 1.40
CA GLY A 182 -34.44 3.80 2.26
C GLY A 182 -33.67 5.03 1.79
N ARG A 183 -32.50 4.83 1.18
CA ARG A 183 -31.64 5.90 0.63
C ARG A 183 -31.87 6.16 -0.86
N LYS A 184 -32.80 5.48 -1.50
CA LYS A 184 -33.16 5.60 -2.93
C LYS A 184 -31.94 5.39 -3.84
N GLN A 185 -31.09 4.41 -3.51
CA GLN A 185 -29.89 4.07 -4.27
C GLN A 185 -30.20 2.99 -5.31
N LYS A 186 -29.53 3.05 -6.47
CA LYS A 186 -29.67 2.06 -7.56
C LYS A 186 -29.39 0.62 -7.15
N TYR A 187 -28.65 0.43 -6.07
CA TYR A 187 -28.25 -0.90 -5.59
C TYR A 187 -29.45 -1.76 -5.19
N ALA A 188 -30.57 -1.15 -4.76
CA ALA A 188 -31.79 -1.91 -4.49
C ALA A 188 -32.26 -2.68 -5.74
N ASP A 189 -32.30 -2.02 -6.91
CA ASP A 189 -32.68 -2.64 -8.18
C ASP A 189 -31.67 -3.72 -8.62
N ASP A 190 -30.38 -3.46 -8.45
CA ASP A 190 -29.33 -4.41 -8.78
C ASP A 190 -29.41 -5.67 -7.90
N ILE A 191 -29.70 -5.51 -6.60
CA ILE A 191 -29.89 -6.63 -5.69
C ILE A 191 -31.12 -7.46 -6.12
N VAL A 192 -32.24 -6.81 -6.45
CA VAL A 192 -33.42 -7.53 -6.95
C VAL A 192 -33.05 -8.38 -8.17
N LYS A 193 -32.33 -7.81 -9.15
CA LYS A 193 -31.88 -8.57 -10.34
C LYS A 193 -31.00 -9.77 -10.00
N SER A 194 -30.23 -9.68 -8.91
CA SER A 194 -29.31 -10.74 -8.49
C SER A 194 -29.96 -11.87 -7.70
N VAL A 195 -31.00 -11.57 -6.90
CA VAL A 195 -31.58 -12.51 -5.93
C VAL A 195 -33.05 -12.83 -6.19
N SER A 196 -33.68 -12.20 -7.22
CA SER A 196 -35.11 -12.38 -7.46
C SER A 196 -35.45 -13.78 -7.94
N VAL A 197 -36.68 -14.17 -7.59
CA VAL A 197 -37.43 -15.22 -8.24
C VAL A 197 -38.63 -14.55 -8.90
N ASP A 198 -38.84 -14.77 -10.19
CA ASP A 198 -39.93 -14.14 -10.96
C ASP A 198 -40.03 -12.59 -10.81
N THR A 199 -38.84 -11.93 -10.81
CA THR A 199 -38.70 -10.46 -10.64
C THR A 199 -39.11 -9.89 -9.27
N VAL A 200 -39.42 -10.76 -8.30
CA VAL A 200 -39.75 -10.37 -6.92
C VAL A 200 -38.51 -10.57 -6.04
N TYR A 201 -38.24 -9.58 -5.17
CA TYR A 201 -37.14 -9.70 -4.20
C TYR A 201 -37.27 -10.97 -3.36
N ASN A 202 -36.21 -11.77 -3.34
CA ASN A 202 -36.15 -13.01 -2.56
C ASN A 202 -35.18 -12.85 -1.39
N ARG A 203 -35.75 -12.68 -0.18
CA ARG A 203 -35.00 -12.51 1.06
C ARG A 203 -34.15 -13.74 1.40
N GLU A 204 -34.67 -14.94 1.20
CA GLU A 204 -33.93 -16.17 1.53
C GLU A 204 -32.66 -16.28 0.67
N GLU A 205 -32.76 -15.96 -0.62
CA GLU A 205 -31.64 -15.95 -1.53
C GLU A 205 -30.62 -14.83 -1.18
N ALA A 206 -31.09 -13.66 -0.77
CA ALA A 206 -30.23 -12.58 -0.29
C ALA A 206 -29.45 -13.00 0.96
N LEU A 207 -30.09 -13.62 1.94
CA LEU A 207 -29.43 -14.14 3.14
C LEU A 207 -28.44 -15.27 2.81
N ARG A 208 -28.83 -16.21 1.94
CA ARG A 208 -27.96 -17.32 1.50
C ARG A 208 -26.65 -16.82 0.87
N ARG A 209 -26.72 -15.71 0.11
CA ARG A 209 -25.56 -15.10 -0.54
C ARG A 209 -24.76 -14.18 0.38
N SER A 210 -25.30 -13.80 1.52
CA SER A 210 -24.65 -12.88 2.46
C SER A 210 -23.56 -13.59 3.26
N PRO A 211 -22.28 -13.15 3.20
CA PRO A 211 -21.20 -13.77 3.96
C PRO A 211 -21.45 -13.82 5.47
N LEU A 212 -22.19 -12.83 6.00
CA LEU A 212 -22.51 -12.72 7.43
C LEU A 212 -23.24 -13.97 7.97
N TRP A 213 -24.08 -14.60 7.14
CA TRP A 213 -24.93 -15.72 7.53
C TRP A 213 -24.36 -17.09 7.16
N GLN A 214 -23.23 -17.14 6.48
CA GLN A 214 -22.61 -18.39 6.06
C GLN A 214 -21.82 -19.05 7.20
N LYS A 215 -21.60 -20.36 7.08
CA LYS A 215 -20.81 -21.13 8.04
C LYS A 215 -19.34 -20.73 7.96
N PHE A 216 -18.75 -20.37 9.09
CA PHE A 216 -17.34 -20.00 9.16
C PHE A 216 -16.42 -21.23 9.15
N PRO A 217 -15.51 -21.39 8.16
CA PRO A 217 -14.60 -22.52 8.05
C PRO A 217 -13.35 -22.30 8.91
N LYS A 218 -13.47 -22.37 10.24
CA LYS A 218 -12.45 -21.99 11.23
C LYS A 218 -11.09 -22.62 10.95
N GLU A 219 -11.05 -23.95 10.78
CA GLU A 219 -9.82 -24.71 10.62
C GLU A 219 -9.06 -24.31 9.36
N LYS A 220 -9.77 -23.99 8.29
CA LYS A 220 -9.16 -23.52 7.03
C LYS A 220 -8.58 -22.12 7.12
N ARG A 221 -9.01 -21.32 8.09
CA ARG A 221 -8.62 -19.90 8.24
C ARG A 221 -7.62 -19.63 9.35
N GLU A 222 -7.19 -20.64 10.10
CA GLU A 222 -6.21 -20.48 11.19
C GLU A 222 -4.93 -19.77 10.76
N ASN A 223 -4.44 -20.07 9.55
CA ASN A 223 -3.20 -19.50 9.00
C ASN A 223 -3.44 -18.33 8.05
N SER A 224 -4.68 -17.90 7.83
CA SER A 224 -5.03 -16.76 6.97
C SER A 224 -5.25 -15.52 7.80
N GLN A 225 -4.57 -14.43 7.50
CA GLN A 225 -4.84 -13.14 8.13
C GLN A 225 -6.10 -12.51 7.50
N PHE A 226 -6.97 -11.94 8.31
CA PHE A 226 -8.17 -11.29 7.82
C PHE A 226 -8.28 -9.86 8.33
N TYR A 227 -8.35 -8.93 7.39
CA TYR A 227 -8.42 -7.49 7.64
C TYR A 227 -9.70 -6.91 7.08
N ILE A 228 -10.46 -6.22 7.92
CA ILE A 228 -11.65 -5.46 7.54
C ILE A 228 -11.35 -3.98 7.80
N TYR A 229 -11.50 -3.16 6.78
CA TYR A 229 -11.32 -1.70 6.88
C TYR A 229 -12.62 -0.99 6.52
N THR A 230 -12.99 0.04 7.27
CA THR A 230 -14.15 0.86 6.96
C THR A 230 -13.92 2.32 7.35
N GLY A 231 -14.33 3.24 6.48
CA GLY A 231 -14.29 4.66 6.78
C GLY A 231 -15.45 5.05 7.69
N ILE A 232 -15.18 5.89 8.71
CA ILE A 232 -16.19 6.27 9.71
C ILE A 232 -17.41 6.99 9.12
N HIS A 233 -17.24 7.63 7.95
CA HIS A 233 -18.30 8.35 7.26
C HIS A 233 -19.09 7.50 6.27
N ASP A 234 -18.68 6.23 6.06
CA ASP A 234 -19.39 5.34 5.16
C ASP A 234 -20.81 5.02 5.68
N GLY A 235 -21.75 4.94 4.77
CA GLY A 235 -23.19 4.85 5.08
C GLY A 235 -23.84 6.20 5.40
N TYR A 236 -23.06 7.25 5.66
CA TYR A 236 -23.54 8.62 5.78
C TYR A 236 -23.35 9.41 4.47
N ILE A 237 -22.12 9.42 3.94
CA ILE A 237 -21.78 10.01 2.63
C ILE A 237 -21.44 8.95 1.58
N GLY A 238 -21.24 7.70 1.99
CA GLY A 238 -20.97 6.52 1.16
C GLY A 238 -22.14 5.56 1.10
N SER A 239 -21.95 4.43 0.42
CA SER A 239 -23.03 3.49 0.10
C SER A 239 -23.22 2.36 1.11
N VAL A 240 -22.24 2.08 1.96
CA VAL A 240 -22.27 0.93 2.88
C VAL A 240 -22.05 1.38 4.33
N PRO A 241 -23.05 1.25 5.22
CA PRO A 241 -22.88 1.58 6.63
C PRO A 241 -21.77 0.77 7.31
N ILE A 242 -21.07 1.42 8.25
CA ILE A 242 -19.97 0.79 9.01
C ILE A 242 -20.41 -0.47 9.79
N THR A 243 -21.71 -0.61 10.03
CA THR A 243 -22.31 -1.76 10.71
C THR A 243 -22.08 -3.07 9.96
N HIS A 244 -21.99 -3.07 8.63
CA HIS A 244 -21.62 -4.26 7.85
C HIS A 244 -20.26 -4.82 8.28
N SER A 245 -19.26 -3.95 8.38
CA SER A 245 -17.91 -4.30 8.82
C SER A 245 -17.87 -4.77 10.28
N ILE A 246 -18.58 -4.06 11.16
CA ILE A 246 -18.63 -4.34 12.60
C ILE A 246 -19.35 -5.67 12.87
N ASN A 247 -20.51 -5.89 12.25
CA ASN A 247 -21.28 -7.12 12.42
C ASN A 247 -20.51 -8.34 11.91
N MET A 248 -19.81 -8.20 10.76
CA MET A 248 -18.96 -9.28 10.26
C MET A 248 -17.82 -9.61 11.23
N TYR A 249 -17.13 -8.60 11.74
CA TYR A 249 -16.10 -8.81 12.76
C TYR A 249 -16.66 -9.51 14.00
N ASN A 250 -17.73 -8.96 14.59
CA ASN A 250 -18.35 -9.53 15.78
C ASN A 250 -18.82 -10.98 15.56
N ARG A 251 -19.42 -11.25 14.37
CA ARG A 251 -19.88 -12.58 13.99
C ARG A 251 -18.74 -13.60 13.99
N LEU A 252 -17.59 -13.26 13.39
CA LEU A 252 -16.44 -14.16 13.32
C LEU A 252 -15.81 -14.38 14.70
N VAL A 253 -15.65 -13.32 15.48
CA VAL A 253 -15.10 -13.40 16.84
C VAL A 253 -16.04 -14.19 17.77
N GLY A 254 -17.35 -13.96 17.63
CA GLY A 254 -18.37 -14.71 18.40
C GLY A 254 -18.33 -16.21 18.09
N ASP A 255 -18.12 -16.56 16.83
CA ASP A 255 -17.98 -17.96 16.41
C ASP A 255 -16.69 -18.60 16.95
N LEU A 256 -15.56 -17.90 16.88
CA LEU A 256 -14.30 -18.39 17.42
C LEU A 256 -14.31 -18.53 18.94
N LYS A 257 -14.87 -17.55 19.64
CA LYS A 257 -14.75 -17.43 21.11
C LYS A 257 -15.87 -18.16 21.84
N TYR A 258 -17.07 -18.16 21.29
CA TYR A 258 -18.27 -18.65 21.94
C TYR A 258 -18.98 -19.77 21.20
N ASN A 259 -18.46 -20.15 20.04
CA ASN A 259 -19.06 -21.15 19.16
C ASN A 259 -20.54 -20.84 18.81
N THR A 260 -20.85 -19.56 18.60
CA THR A 260 -22.18 -19.07 18.23
C THR A 260 -22.11 -18.16 17.00
N SER A 261 -23.08 -18.34 16.11
CA SER A 261 -23.28 -17.47 14.95
C SER A 261 -24.47 -16.51 15.12
N ASN A 262 -25.17 -16.61 16.24
CA ASN A 262 -26.32 -15.74 16.53
C ASN A 262 -25.85 -14.34 16.94
N LEU A 263 -26.14 -13.34 16.09
CA LEU A 263 -25.72 -11.96 16.31
C LEU A 263 -26.31 -11.36 17.59
N ASP A 264 -27.57 -11.66 17.94
CA ASP A 264 -28.20 -11.13 19.17
C ASP A 264 -27.47 -11.62 20.41
N ASP A 265 -27.09 -12.88 20.44
CA ASP A 265 -26.31 -13.46 21.56
C ASP A 265 -24.89 -12.89 21.62
N ILE A 266 -24.28 -12.66 20.46
CA ILE A 266 -22.95 -12.04 20.38
C ILE A 266 -23.03 -10.59 20.87
N MET A 267 -24.05 -9.82 20.47
CA MET A 267 -24.23 -8.43 20.89
C MET A 267 -24.49 -8.31 22.39
N LYS A 268 -25.23 -9.26 23.00
CA LYS A 268 -25.36 -9.32 24.47
C LYS A 268 -23.99 -9.49 25.16
N LYS A 269 -23.16 -10.40 24.63
CA LYS A 269 -21.78 -10.66 25.14
C LYS A 269 -20.87 -9.45 24.94
N ALA A 270 -21.05 -8.69 23.87
CA ALA A 270 -20.26 -7.50 23.55
C ALA A 270 -20.34 -6.38 24.60
N ASN A 271 -21.35 -6.41 25.49
CA ASN A 271 -21.45 -5.45 26.58
C ASN A 271 -20.42 -5.67 27.68
N SER A 272 -19.86 -6.87 27.81
CA SER A 272 -18.88 -7.25 28.83
C SER A 272 -17.55 -7.75 28.25
N ASP A 273 -17.47 -8.00 26.96
CA ASP A 273 -16.30 -8.53 26.28
C ASP A 273 -15.64 -7.47 25.40
N SER A 274 -14.42 -7.08 25.76
CA SER A 274 -13.64 -6.05 25.04
C SER A 274 -13.14 -6.49 23.67
N ASP A 275 -13.13 -7.79 23.34
CA ASP A 275 -12.76 -8.29 22.02
C ASP A 275 -13.89 -8.06 20.99
N LEU A 276 -15.11 -7.90 21.46
CA LEU A 276 -16.28 -7.57 20.67
C LEU A 276 -16.56 -6.05 20.65
N ILE A 277 -17.39 -5.63 19.74
CA ILE A 277 -17.80 -4.22 19.61
C ILE A 277 -19.27 -4.11 20.02
N SER A 278 -19.53 -3.44 21.16
CA SER A 278 -20.86 -3.28 21.69
C SER A 278 -21.69 -2.25 20.92
N GLU A 279 -23.01 -2.35 21.01
CA GLU A 279 -23.96 -1.35 20.48
C GLU A 279 -23.64 0.07 20.93
N LYS A 280 -23.30 0.24 22.21
CA LYS A 280 -22.85 1.52 22.76
C LYS A 280 -21.66 2.08 22.00
N LYS A 281 -20.70 1.21 21.63
CA LYS A 281 -19.52 1.64 20.86
C LYS A 281 -19.88 2.01 19.42
N VAL A 282 -20.82 1.29 18.80
CA VAL A 282 -21.34 1.64 17.48
C VAL A 282 -22.01 3.02 17.50
N ILE A 283 -22.88 3.27 18.48
CA ILE A 283 -23.55 4.56 18.68
C ILE A 283 -22.51 5.66 18.88
N ASP A 284 -21.49 5.42 19.71
CA ASP A 284 -20.38 6.36 19.95
C ASP A 284 -19.66 6.73 18.64
N LEU A 285 -19.32 5.77 17.81
CA LEU A 285 -18.68 6.00 16.51
C LEU A 285 -19.57 6.83 15.57
N VAL A 286 -20.84 6.46 15.45
CA VAL A 286 -21.79 7.14 14.56
C VAL A 286 -22.05 8.58 15.02
N THR A 287 -22.14 8.84 16.31
CA THR A 287 -22.35 10.20 16.85
C THR A 287 -21.11 11.07 16.79
N LYS A 288 -19.92 10.48 16.89
CA LYS A 288 -18.64 11.23 16.88
C LYS A 288 -18.05 11.47 15.50
N ARG A 289 -18.53 10.79 14.45
CA ARG A 289 -17.99 10.94 13.09
C ARG A 289 -17.92 12.37 12.56
N MET A 290 -18.73 13.26 13.11
CA MET A 290 -18.78 14.68 12.72
C MET A 290 -17.92 15.58 13.62
N ASN A 291 -17.21 15.01 14.60
CA ASN A 291 -16.37 15.77 15.51
C ASN A 291 -14.89 15.69 15.13
N PRO A 292 -14.34 16.68 14.39
CA PRO A 292 -12.94 16.66 13.95
C PRO A 292 -11.94 16.84 15.09
N LEU A 293 -12.37 17.24 16.29
CA LEU A 293 -11.53 17.50 17.46
C LEU A 293 -11.31 16.24 18.31
N HIS A 294 -11.85 15.11 17.91
CA HIS A 294 -11.67 13.87 18.65
C HIS A 294 -10.20 13.45 18.63
N LYS A 295 -9.56 13.46 19.81
CA LYS A 295 -8.17 12.99 19.93
C LYS A 295 -8.12 11.51 19.60
N VAL A 296 -7.42 11.18 18.53
CA VAL A 296 -7.17 9.80 18.09
C VAL A 296 -5.73 9.42 18.42
N ASN A 297 -5.54 8.28 19.06
CA ASN A 297 -4.23 7.84 19.54
C ASN A 297 -3.43 7.07 18.48
N SER A 298 -4.00 6.81 17.31
CA SER A 298 -3.35 6.08 16.24
C SER A 298 -3.75 6.61 14.87
N VAL A 299 -2.86 6.44 13.90
CA VAL A 299 -3.07 6.87 12.51
C VAL A 299 -2.70 5.74 11.56
N ILE A 300 -3.36 5.71 10.40
CA ILE A 300 -3.03 4.89 9.25
C ILE A 300 -2.75 5.84 8.07
N PHE A 301 -1.49 5.96 7.66
CA PHE A 301 -1.07 6.88 6.59
C PHE A 301 -1.66 8.30 6.72
N ASN A 302 -1.43 8.94 7.87
CA ASN A 302 -1.94 10.26 8.25
C ASN A 302 -3.46 10.38 8.42
N ARG A 303 -4.20 9.29 8.34
CA ARG A 303 -5.64 9.26 8.64
C ARG A 303 -5.84 8.80 10.07
N PRO A 304 -6.59 9.54 10.90
CA PRO A 304 -6.98 9.11 12.23
C PRO A 304 -7.65 7.73 12.24
N VAL A 305 -7.36 6.91 13.24
CA VAL A 305 -8.04 5.62 13.47
C VAL A 305 -8.95 5.74 14.68
N HIS A 306 -10.25 5.59 14.46
CA HIS A 306 -11.29 5.74 15.49
C HIS A 306 -11.51 4.47 16.30
N LEU A 307 -11.25 3.31 15.69
CA LEU A 307 -11.36 2.01 16.33
C LEU A 307 -10.42 1.02 15.67
N THR A 308 -9.68 0.27 16.46
CA THR A 308 -9.07 -1.00 16.06
C THR A 308 -9.53 -2.07 17.03
N ARG A 309 -9.95 -3.21 16.49
CA ARG A 309 -10.15 -4.45 17.25
C ARG A 309 -9.45 -5.59 16.54
N GLN A 310 -8.84 -6.46 17.33
CA GLN A 310 -8.18 -7.66 16.82
C GLN A 310 -8.44 -8.82 17.77
N TYR A 311 -8.86 -9.94 17.21
CA TYR A 311 -8.92 -11.20 17.89
C TYR A 311 -8.27 -12.26 17.02
N GLN A 312 -7.20 -12.89 17.54
CA GLN A 312 -6.36 -13.81 16.77
C GLN A 312 -5.90 -13.19 15.43
N ASN A 313 -6.22 -13.83 14.32
CA ASN A 313 -5.88 -13.42 12.94
C ASN A 313 -6.92 -12.52 12.26
N ILE A 314 -7.95 -12.07 12.99
CA ILE A 314 -9.03 -11.21 12.47
C ILE A 314 -8.87 -9.81 13.05
N ARG A 315 -8.84 -8.79 12.18
CA ARG A 315 -8.70 -7.39 12.58
C ARG A 315 -9.71 -6.50 11.88
N LEU A 316 -10.38 -5.64 12.64
CA LEU A 316 -11.18 -4.53 12.12
C LEU A 316 -10.49 -3.20 12.41
N THR A 317 -10.50 -2.29 11.42
CA THR A 317 -10.04 -0.92 11.56
C THR A 317 -11.09 0.05 11.01
N VAL A 318 -11.57 0.98 11.87
CA VAL A 318 -12.42 2.11 11.48
C VAL A 318 -11.52 3.34 11.40
N PHE A 319 -11.36 3.90 10.21
CA PHE A 319 -10.45 5.02 9.95
C PHE A 319 -11.20 6.28 9.50
N GLU A 320 -10.53 7.43 9.55
CA GLU A 320 -11.04 8.69 9.00
C GLU A 320 -11.11 8.59 7.49
N GLY A 321 -12.31 8.47 6.95
CA GLY A 321 -12.56 8.29 5.53
C GLY A 321 -14.03 7.96 5.25
N GLY A 322 -14.35 7.88 3.96
CA GLY A 322 -15.67 7.51 3.44
C GLY A 322 -15.69 6.08 2.89
N HIS A 323 -16.42 5.91 1.77
CA HIS A 323 -16.54 4.66 1.04
C HIS A 323 -15.32 4.48 0.13
N GLU A 324 -14.22 4.03 0.68
CA GLU A 324 -12.94 4.02 -0.04
C GLU A 324 -11.98 2.92 0.43
N GLN A 325 -11.05 2.59 -0.44
CA GLN A 325 -9.81 1.89 -0.13
C GLN A 325 -8.67 2.89 -0.24
N ILE A 326 -7.77 2.94 0.74
CA ILE A 326 -6.64 3.87 0.69
C ILE A 326 -5.60 3.42 -0.34
N PRO A 327 -4.90 4.35 -1.03
CA PRO A 327 -3.90 3.99 -2.04
C PRO A 327 -2.78 3.09 -1.51
N GLN A 328 -2.45 3.19 -0.22
CA GLN A 328 -1.40 2.42 0.43
C GLN A 328 -1.85 1.04 0.95
N ALA A 329 -2.99 0.52 0.52
CA ALA A 329 -3.59 -0.71 1.05
C ALA A 329 -2.63 -1.91 1.00
N LEU A 330 -1.80 -2.03 -0.04
CA LEU A 330 -0.81 -3.12 -0.14
C LEU A 330 0.27 -3.08 0.93
N ALA A 331 0.59 -1.90 1.47
CA ALA A 331 1.57 -1.78 2.56
C ALA A 331 1.06 -2.33 3.90
N LEU A 332 -0.24 -2.62 4.01
CA LEU A 332 -0.90 -3.18 5.19
C LEU A 332 -1.00 -4.70 5.13
N LEU A 333 -0.69 -5.31 4.00
CA LEU A 333 -0.71 -6.77 3.86
C LEU A 333 0.42 -7.41 4.67
N PRO A 334 0.21 -8.61 5.23
CA PRO A 334 1.22 -9.34 5.97
C PRO A 334 2.24 -9.93 4.99
N HIS A 335 3.25 -9.17 4.67
CA HIS A 335 4.35 -9.61 3.84
C HIS A 335 5.61 -9.73 4.70
N SER A 336 6.07 -10.95 4.90
CA SER A 336 7.23 -11.27 5.73
C SER A 336 8.32 -11.88 4.86
N TYR A 337 9.04 -11.03 4.13
CA TYR A 337 10.24 -11.48 3.47
C TYR A 337 11.43 -11.30 4.43
N ILE A 338 12.00 -12.41 4.87
CA ILE A 338 13.22 -12.43 5.70
C ILE A 338 14.29 -13.23 4.95
N ALA A 339 15.39 -12.56 4.62
CA ALA A 339 16.58 -13.22 4.07
C ALA A 339 17.46 -13.71 5.21
N SER A 340 17.70 -15.02 5.28
CA SER A 340 18.54 -15.64 6.32
C SER A 340 20.05 -15.47 6.08
N THR A 341 20.46 -14.86 4.98
CA THR A 341 21.85 -14.75 4.57
C THR A 341 22.65 -13.83 5.47
N LYS A 342 23.87 -14.25 5.80
CA LYS A 342 24.83 -13.48 6.60
C LYS A 342 25.73 -12.69 5.65
N TYR A 343 25.43 -11.40 5.46
CA TYR A 343 26.26 -10.49 4.69
C TYR A 343 26.80 -9.36 5.55
N ASN A 344 27.98 -8.88 5.20
CA ASN A 344 28.53 -7.63 5.69
C ASN A 344 28.29 -6.53 4.66
N ILE A 345 27.46 -5.55 5.01
CA ILE A 345 26.99 -4.51 4.09
C ILE A 345 27.39 -3.14 4.62
N LEU A 346 28.03 -2.32 3.79
CA LEU A 346 28.25 -0.90 4.04
C LEU A 346 27.23 -0.10 3.21
N THR A 347 26.52 0.81 3.86
CA THR A 347 25.64 1.77 3.16
C THR A 347 26.15 3.19 3.32
N ILE A 348 26.17 3.96 2.23
CA ILE A 348 26.55 5.37 2.18
C ILE A 348 25.36 6.11 1.56
N GLY A 349 24.74 7.03 2.31
CA GLY A 349 23.50 7.67 1.87
C GLY A 349 23.20 8.98 2.57
N ASP A 350 21.98 9.44 2.37
CA ASP A 350 21.42 10.67 2.94
C ASP A 350 20.36 10.39 4.03
N SER A 351 19.40 11.31 4.20
CA SER A 351 18.29 11.17 5.17
C SER A 351 17.42 9.94 4.94
N ASN A 352 17.22 9.50 3.71
CA ASN A 352 16.43 8.30 3.40
C ASN A 352 17.06 7.03 4.01
N GLY A 353 18.38 7.00 4.14
CA GLY A 353 19.10 5.90 4.79
C GLY A 353 19.31 6.10 6.29
N GLN A 354 19.40 7.35 6.77
CA GLN A 354 19.69 7.66 8.19
C GLN A 354 18.45 7.70 9.08
N ASN A 355 17.33 8.25 8.57
CA ASN A 355 16.15 8.49 9.39
C ASN A 355 15.60 7.18 9.98
N LYS A 356 15.03 7.29 11.19
CA LYS A 356 14.35 6.15 11.82
C LYS A 356 13.26 5.60 10.90
N GLY A 357 13.31 4.31 10.61
CA GLY A 357 12.43 3.67 9.63
C GLY A 357 12.81 3.90 8.18
N GLY A 358 13.96 4.53 7.90
CA GLY A 358 14.53 4.66 6.55
C GLY A 358 14.87 3.31 5.93
N TRP A 359 15.20 3.30 4.63
CA TRP A 359 15.38 2.04 3.90
C TRP A 359 16.47 1.13 4.51
N VAL A 360 17.50 1.70 5.17
CA VAL A 360 18.53 0.89 5.85
C VAL A 360 17.97 0.19 7.08
N ASP A 361 17.10 0.85 7.85
CA ASP A 361 16.42 0.20 8.98
C ASP A 361 15.46 -0.89 8.51
N GLN A 362 14.74 -0.64 7.41
CA GLN A 362 13.92 -1.68 6.78
C GLN A 362 14.77 -2.86 6.31
N LEU A 363 15.94 -2.59 5.71
CA LEU A 363 16.87 -3.63 5.27
C LEU A 363 17.37 -4.48 6.45
N LYS A 364 17.70 -3.86 7.60
CA LYS A 364 18.07 -4.59 8.83
C LYS A 364 16.96 -5.51 9.31
N MET A 365 15.70 -5.07 9.24
CA MET A 365 14.55 -5.89 9.62
C MET A 365 14.35 -7.07 8.68
N MET A 366 14.61 -6.89 7.39
CA MET A 366 14.49 -7.94 6.38
C MET A 366 15.69 -8.90 6.34
N MET A 367 16.85 -8.47 6.85
CA MET A 367 18.08 -9.25 6.89
C MET A 367 18.67 -9.28 8.31
N PRO A 368 18.00 -9.93 9.28
CA PRO A 368 18.39 -9.88 10.69
C PRO A 368 19.76 -10.52 10.97
N ASN A 369 20.25 -11.37 10.07
CA ASN A 369 21.55 -12.02 10.18
C ASN A 369 22.68 -11.25 9.48
N ALA A 370 22.37 -10.19 8.72
CA ALA A 370 23.37 -9.36 8.07
C ALA A 370 23.95 -8.33 9.05
N ARG A 371 25.25 -8.09 8.95
CA ARG A 371 25.93 -6.99 9.65
C ARG A 371 25.92 -5.77 8.74
N ILE A 372 25.04 -4.79 9.04
CA ILE A 372 24.87 -3.59 8.23
C ILE A 372 25.48 -2.39 8.95
N VAL A 373 26.54 -1.85 8.36
CA VAL A 373 27.17 -0.60 8.81
C VAL A 373 26.56 0.56 8.02
N ASN A 374 25.73 1.35 8.69
CA ASN A 374 25.07 2.49 8.07
C ASN A 374 25.92 3.76 8.23
N ASN A 375 26.47 4.27 7.14
CA ASN A 375 27.16 5.54 7.04
C ASN A 375 26.30 6.54 6.24
N SER A 376 25.00 6.58 6.45
CA SER A 376 24.11 7.62 5.88
C SER A 376 24.01 8.82 6.83
N ARG A 377 23.83 10.02 6.28
CA ARG A 377 23.67 11.25 7.07
C ARG A 377 22.68 12.20 6.38
N SER A 378 21.72 12.71 7.15
CA SER A 378 20.72 13.67 6.65
C SER A 378 21.40 14.91 6.03
N GLY A 379 20.90 15.30 4.88
CA GLY A 379 21.45 16.45 4.14
C GLY A 379 22.70 16.15 3.32
N ARG A 380 23.23 14.90 3.32
CA ARG A 380 24.43 14.57 2.55
C ARG A 380 24.20 14.70 1.06
N THR A 381 25.15 15.37 0.39
CA THR A 381 25.27 15.54 -1.05
C THR A 381 26.36 14.63 -1.61
N ILE A 382 26.39 14.51 -2.92
CA ILE A 382 27.49 13.84 -3.66
C ILE A 382 28.80 14.61 -3.51
N GLY A 383 28.77 15.95 -3.74
CA GLY A 383 30.00 16.72 -3.79
C GLY A 383 29.93 18.20 -3.37
N PHE A 384 28.88 18.62 -2.69
CA PHE A 384 28.72 19.98 -2.22
C PHE A 384 28.72 20.09 -0.69
N ASP A 385 29.15 21.22 -0.16
CA ASP A 385 29.06 21.56 1.26
C ASP A 385 27.63 22.08 1.53
N ASN A 386 26.66 21.19 1.73
CA ASN A 386 25.25 21.52 1.90
C ASN A 386 25.05 22.45 3.11
N LEU A 387 24.42 23.61 2.91
CA LEU A 387 24.26 24.67 3.91
C LEU A 387 25.62 25.11 4.52
N GLY A 388 26.70 25.11 3.73
CA GLY A 388 28.05 25.40 4.18
C GLY A 388 28.70 24.34 5.07
N ASN A 389 28.02 23.22 5.32
CA ASN A 389 28.53 22.13 6.15
C ASN A 389 29.39 21.17 5.34
N LYS A 390 30.70 21.21 5.58
CA LYS A 390 31.71 20.37 4.91
C LYS A 390 31.53 18.88 5.20
N GLU A 391 30.98 18.48 6.34
CA GLU A 391 30.76 17.10 6.71
C GLU A 391 29.65 16.41 5.88
N LEU A 392 28.80 17.22 5.22
CA LEU A 392 27.74 16.73 4.36
C LEU A 392 28.18 16.47 2.91
N ASN A 393 29.45 16.74 2.59
CA ASN A 393 30.04 16.53 1.26
C ASN A 393 30.65 15.13 1.19
N ALA A 394 30.00 14.19 0.48
CA ALA A 394 30.47 12.82 0.39
C ALA A 394 31.82 12.72 -0.33
N LEU A 395 32.00 13.42 -1.45
CA LEU A 395 33.25 13.39 -2.23
C LEU A 395 34.46 13.87 -1.42
N ARG A 396 34.25 14.88 -0.57
CA ARG A 396 35.31 15.40 0.33
C ARG A 396 35.71 14.37 1.39
N ASN A 397 34.72 13.71 2.00
CA ASN A 397 34.92 12.94 3.24
C ASN A 397 34.89 11.41 3.01
N ILE A 398 34.86 10.95 1.77
CA ILE A 398 34.68 9.51 1.46
C ILE A 398 35.80 8.65 2.04
N ASP A 399 37.03 9.15 2.07
CA ASP A 399 38.16 8.40 2.60
C ASP A 399 37.99 8.17 4.12
N ASP A 400 37.49 9.17 4.85
CA ASP A 400 37.20 9.06 6.28
C ASP A 400 36.04 8.08 6.53
N PHE A 401 34.99 8.13 5.70
CA PHE A 401 33.87 7.19 5.81
C PHE A 401 34.29 5.74 5.58
N LEU A 402 35.17 5.49 4.62
CA LEU A 402 35.69 4.16 4.33
C LEU A 402 36.66 3.66 5.42
N ASN A 403 37.48 4.56 5.99
CA ASN A 403 38.34 4.23 7.13
C ASN A 403 37.52 3.90 8.38
N GLU A 404 36.49 4.70 8.68
CA GLU A 404 35.56 4.40 9.78
C GLU A 404 34.84 3.06 9.57
N ALA A 405 34.37 2.78 8.35
CA ALA A 405 33.75 1.52 7.99
C ALA A 405 34.71 0.33 8.19
N LYS A 406 36.00 0.49 7.81
CA LYS A 406 37.03 -0.51 8.07
C LYS A 406 37.20 -0.80 9.56
N HIS A 407 37.23 0.23 10.40
CA HIS A 407 37.30 0.05 11.86
C HIS A 407 36.08 -0.69 12.40
N LYS A 408 34.89 -0.35 11.93
CA LYS A 408 33.64 -0.99 12.37
C LYS A 408 33.54 -2.46 11.96
N ILE A 409 34.06 -2.86 10.81
CA ILE A 409 34.02 -4.25 10.36
C ILE A 409 35.14 -5.11 10.96
N GLY A 410 36.26 -4.50 11.39
CA GLY A 410 37.41 -5.19 12.00
C GLY A 410 38.20 -6.01 10.97
N GLN A 411 38.38 -7.29 11.25
CA GLN A 411 39.13 -8.23 10.38
C GLN A 411 38.26 -8.79 9.24
N ASP A 412 36.95 -8.64 9.31
CA ASP A 412 36.01 -9.10 8.28
C ASP A 412 36.11 -8.23 7.02
N LYS A 413 35.47 -8.70 5.95
CA LYS A 413 35.32 -7.98 4.68
C LYS A 413 33.87 -7.62 4.45
N TYR A 414 33.63 -6.52 3.73
CA TYR A 414 32.31 -6.25 3.19
C TYR A 414 32.04 -7.10 1.95
N ASP A 415 30.84 -7.66 1.89
CA ASP A 415 30.32 -8.34 0.70
C ASP A 415 29.73 -7.32 -0.28
N TYR A 416 29.13 -6.25 0.28
CA TYR A 416 28.47 -5.20 -0.50
C TYR A 416 28.81 -3.80 0.03
N VAL A 417 28.99 -2.86 -0.90
CA VAL A 417 29.00 -1.41 -0.64
C VAL A 417 27.92 -0.77 -1.47
N ILE A 418 26.95 -0.16 -0.79
CA ILE A 418 25.75 0.41 -1.39
C ILE A 418 25.76 1.93 -1.23
N VAL A 419 25.66 2.65 -2.35
CA VAL A 419 25.60 4.12 -2.39
C VAL A 419 24.20 4.55 -2.82
N CYS A 420 23.55 5.42 -2.03
CA CYS A 420 22.24 6.02 -2.34
C CYS A 420 22.31 7.53 -2.05
N LEU A 421 22.67 8.33 -3.05
CA LEU A 421 22.85 9.78 -2.96
C LEU A 421 22.29 10.46 -4.21
N GLY A 422 22.05 11.77 -4.12
CA GLY A 422 21.55 12.61 -5.21
C GLY A 422 20.31 13.43 -4.84
N THR A 423 19.57 13.04 -3.79
CA THR A 423 18.39 13.75 -3.33
C THR A 423 18.71 15.20 -2.95
N ASN A 424 19.78 15.41 -2.19
CA ASN A 424 20.17 16.75 -1.73
C ASN A 424 20.88 17.56 -2.81
N ASP A 425 21.46 16.93 -3.81
CA ASP A 425 22.11 17.57 -4.97
C ASP A 425 21.08 18.17 -5.93
N ALA A 426 19.83 17.69 -5.86
CA ALA A 426 18.71 18.24 -6.61
C ALA A 426 18.03 19.45 -5.94
N LYS A 427 18.57 19.97 -4.83
CA LYS A 427 18.05 21.20 -4.18
C LYS A 427 18.17 22.41 -5.08
N ASN A 428 17.30 23.41 -4.84
CA ASN A 428 17.28 24.67 -5.57
C ASN A 428 18.60 25.43 -5.49
N GLU A 429 19.31 25.34 -4.36
CA GLU A 429 20.65 25.89 -4.15
C GLU A 429 21.68 25.40 -5.20
N PHE A 430 21.51 24.21 -5.73
CA PHE A 430 22.42 23.61 -6.71
C PHE A 430 21.81 23.54 -8.12
N SER A 431 20.73 24.29 -8.39
CA SER A 431 20.02 24.25 -9.69
C SER A 431 20.93 24.53 -10.88
N GLU A 432 21.84 25.51 -10.75
CA GLU A 432 22.78 25.91 -11.81
C GLU A 432 24.06 25.04 -11.86
N LYS A 433 24.17 24.02 -11.00
CA LYS A 433 25.39 23.21 -10.82
C LYS A 433 25.18 21.73 -11.15
N GLN A 434 24.18 21.41 -11.96
CA GLN A 434 23.84 20.02 -12.21
C GLN A 434 24.95 19.25 -12.97
N ASP A 435 25.72 19.95 -13.84
CA ASP A 435 26.89 19.35 -14.49
C ASP A 435 28.01 19.05 -13.48
N GLU A 436 28.17 19.89 -12.44
CA GLU A 436 29.12 19.61 -11.36
C GLU A 436 28.67 18.39 -10.53
N VAL A 437 27.36 18.19 -10.31
CA VAL A 437 26.83 16.99 -9.64
C VAL A 437 27.28 15.74 -10.38
N ILE A 438 27.13 15.73 -11.71
CA ILE A 438 27.53 14.63 -12.58
C ILE A 438 29.04 14.34 -12.48
N ALA A 439 29.87 15.40 -12.59
CA ALA A 439 31.31 15.28 -12.50
C ALA A 439 31.79 14.83 -11.10
N ASN A 440 31.14 15.33 -10.04
CA ASN A 440 31.44 14.96 -8.67
C ASN A 440 31.04 13.51 -8.36
N PHE A 441 29.93 13.05 -8.94
CA PHE A 441 29.50 11.66 -8.81
C PHE A 441 30.51 10.69 -9.42
N GLU A 442 31.00 10.99 -10.63
CA GLU A 442 32.04 10.18 -11.27
C GLU A 442 33.29 10.07 -10.39
N LYS A 443 33.78 11.22 -9.85
CA LYS A 443 34.92 11.27 -8.95
C LYS A 443 34.67 10.48 -7.65
N LEU A 444 33.48 10.59 -7.07
CA LEU A 444 33.09 9.86 -5.85
C LEU A 444 33.15 8.33 -6.07
N LEU A 445 32.52 7.83 -7.13
CA LEU A 445 32.53 6.41 -7.43
C LEU A 445 33.95 5.89 -7.74
N GLN A 446 34.76 6.72 -8.44
CA GLN A 446 36.15 6.39 -8.70
C GLN A 446 36.97 6.31 -7.39
N LYS A 447 36.82 7.25 -6.46
CA LYS A 447 37.46 7.22 -5.15
C LYS A 447 37.09 5.97 -4.37
N ILE A 448 35.78 5.65 -4.28
CA ILE A 448 35.30 4.43 -3.61
C ILE A 448 36.01 3.20 -4.21
N LYS A 449 35.95 3.04 -5.53
CA LYS A 449 36.50 1.89 -6.23
C LYS A 449 38.03 1.72 -6.04
N THR A 450 38.76 2.85 -5.98
CA THR A 450 40.23 2.82 -5.88
C THR A 450 40.75 2.84 -4.46
N HIS A 451 39.93 3.05 -3.46
CA HIS A 451 40.33 3.06 -2.06
C HIS A 451 40.92 1.69 -1.67
N GLN A 452 42.07 1.69 -0.97
CA GLN A 452 42.84 0.46 -0.68
C GLN A 452 42.01 -0.60 0.08
N PHE A 453 41.19 -0.17 1.04
CA PHE A 453 40.34 -1.06 1.79
C PHE A 453 39.28 -1.75 0.91
N ILE A 454 38.67 -1.02 -0.03
CA ILE A 454 37.67 -1.55 -0.98
C ILE A 454 38.35 -2.54 -1.95
N LYS A 455 39.53 -2.21 -2.48
CA LYS A 455 40.28 -3.13 -3.32
C LYS A 455 40.62 -4.44 -2.59
N ASN A 456 41.02 -4.34 -1.33
CA ASN A 456 41.40 -5.53 -0.53
C ASN A 456 40.15 -6.37 -0.14
N SER A 457 38.99 -5.75 0.08
CA SER A 457 37.74 -6.42 0.39
C SER A 457 37.05 -6.99 -0.85
N ASN A 458 37.23 -6.33 -2.00
CA ASN A 458 36.59 -6.65 -3.29
C ASN A 458 35.07 -6.88 -3.21
N PRO A 459 34.31 -5.96 -2.57
CA PRO A 459 32.88 -6.10 -2.43
C PRO A 459 32.16 -5.89 -3.77
N LYS A 460 30.93 -6.39 -3.88
CA LYS A 460 30.03 -5.94 -4.94
C LYS A 460 29.62 -4.49 -4.67
N LEU A 461 29.76 -3.64 -5.68
CA LEU A 461 29.45 -2.22 -5.61
C LEU A 461 28.05 -1.97 -6.20
N ILE A 462 27.17 -1.33 -5.43
CA ILE A 462 25.78 -1.05 -5.82
C ILE A 462 25.53 0.45 -5.72
N PHE A 463 24.87 0.99 -6.74
CA PHE A 463 24.29 2.33 -6.72
C PHE A 463 22.77 2.23 -6.78
N ILE A 464 22.11 2.82 -5.79
CA ILE A 464 20.66 3.01 -5.77
C ILE A 464 20.39 4.44 -6.26
N THR A 465 19.54 4.61 -7.27
CA THR A 465 19.13 5.96 -7.69
C THR A 465 18.44 6.67 -6.54
N PRO A 466 18.56 8.02 -6.42
CA PRO A 466 17.73 8.74 -5.46
C PRO A 466 16.25 8.49 -5.74
N PRO A 467 15.38 8.46 -4.70
CA PRO A 467 13.92 8.41 -4.91
C PRO A 467 13.44 9.68 -5.60
N PRO A 468 12.25 9.69 -6.24
CA PRO A 468 11.65 10.92 -6.75
C PRO A 468 11.34 11.91 -5.62
N MET A 469 10.91 13.12 -6.01
CA MET A 469 10.36 14.14 -5.12
C MET A 469 8.99 14.55 -5.62
N ARG A 470 8.20 15.21 -4.78
CA ARG A 470 7.00 15.91 -5.22
C ARG A 470 7.38 17.16 -5.99
N SER A 471 6.70 17.46 -7.11
CA SER A 471 6.97 18.65 -7.93
C SER A 471 6.39 19.93 -7.32
N THR A 472 5.29 19.82 -6.55
CA THR A 472 4.60 20.93 -5.88
C THR A 472 4.46 20.67 -4.39
N ASP A 473 4.10 21.67 -3.60
CA ASP A 473 3.87 21.56 -2.15
C ASP A 473 5.04 20.96 -1.39
N VAL A 474 6.24 21.41 -1.72
CA VAL A 474 7.50 21.09 -1.02
C VAL A 474 8.14 22.35 -0.50
N GLU A 475 9.02 22.21 0.50
CA GLU A 475 9.82 23.33 0.97
C GLU A 475 10.60 23.99 -0.19
N TYR A 476 10.76 25.32 -0.16
CA TYR A 476 11.42 26.10 -1.21
C TYR A 476 12.74 25.50 -1.70
N LYS A 477 13.56 24.99 -0.77
CA LYS A 477 14.85 24.36 -1.11
C LYS A 477 14.74 23.15 -2.04
N TYR A 478 13.56 22.52 -2.14
CA TYR A 478 13.30 21.33 -2.98
C TYR A 478 12.47 21.64 -4.24
N GLN A 479 11.99 22.87 -4.40
CA GLN A 479 11.24 23.26 -5.60
C GLN A 479 12.05 23.00 -6.87
N GLY A 480 11.42 22.42 -7.90
CA GLY A 480 12.08 21.97 -9.13
C GLY A 480 13.03 20.78 -8.93
N GLY A 481 13.03 20.17 -7.73
CA GLY A 481 13.92 19.04 -7.41
C GLY A 481 13.62 17.79 -8.21
N ASN A 482 12.34 17.50 -8.44
CA ASN A 482 11.96 16.30 -9.22
C ASN A 482 12.32 16.45 -10.69
N GLU A 483 12.18 17.63 -11.26
CA GLU A 483 12.57 17.97 -12.62
C GLU A 483 14.09 17.80 -12.79
N ARG A 484 14.88 18.30 -11.83
CA ARG A 484 16.35 18.09 -11.82
C ARG A 484 16.70 16.61 -11.71
N LEU A 485 16.04 15.86 -10.81
CA LEU A 485 16.26 14.41 -10.68
C LEU A 485 15.92 13.66 -11.96
N SER A 486 14.86 14.06 -12.70
CA SER A 486 14.51 13.42 -13.97
C SER A 486 15.61 13.51 -15.02
N LEU A 487 16.41 14.57 -14.98
CA LEU A 487 17.57 14.77 -15.84
C LEU A 487 18.85 14.11 -15.28
N LEU A 488 19.03 14.16 -13.98
CA LEU A 488 20.23 13.60 -13.31
C LEU A 488 20.22 12.06 -13.31
N VAL A 489 19.11 11.45 -13.00
CA VAL A 489 19.05 9.97 -12.79
C VAL A 489 19.56 9.17 -13.99
N PRO A 490 19.23 9.48 -15.25
CA PRO A 490 19.79 8.80 -16.42
C PRO A 490 21.32 8.86 -16.45
N GLU A 491 21.90 10.04 -16.17
CA GLU A 491 23.36 10.26 -16.17
C GLU A 491 24.05 9.54 -15.01
N LEU A 492 23.48 9.62 -13.79
CA LEU A 492 24.02 8.87 -12.64
C LEU A 492 24.00 7.37 -12.90
N LYS A 493 22.94 6.82 -13.50
CA LYS A 493 22.86 5.40 -13.90
C LYS A 493 23.92 5.05 -14.93
N ARG A 494 24.13 5.88 -15.93
CA ARG A 494 25.15 5.67 -16.96
C ARG A 494 26.55 5.62 -16.35
N ILE A 495 26.90 6.60 -15.51
CA ILE A 495 28.22 6.68 -14.85
C ILE A 495 28.42 5.48 -13.90
N ALA A 496 27.44 5.13 -13.09
CA ALA A 496 27.52 3.99 -12.19
C ALA A 496 27.85 2.70 -12.95
N LYS A 497 27.15 2.43 -14.06
CA LYS A 497 27.45 1.28 -14.93
C LYS A 497 28.85 1.34 -15.52
N GLN A 498 29.31 2.49 -16.00
CA GLN A 498 30.67 2.67 -16.52
C GLN A 498 31.77 2.42 -15.45
N LYS A 499 31.46 2.72 -14.19
CA LYS A 499 32.37 2.44 -13.06
C LYS A 499 32.19 1.01 -12.50
N ASN A 500 31.41 0.15 -13.14
CA ASN A 500 31.10 -1.23 -12.73
C ASN A 500 30.35 -1.31 -11.39
N PHE A 501 29.46 -0.36 -11.12
CA PHE A 501 28.45 -0.48 -10.09
C PHE A 501 27.20 -1.14 -10.67
N GLN A 502 26.65 -2.11 -9.96
CA GLN A 502 25.30 -2.59 -10.21
C GLN A 502 24.31 -1.46 -9.88
N VAL A 503 23.29 -1.26 -10.70
CA VAL A 503 22.33 -0.16 -10.53
C VAL A 503 20.98 -0.71 -10.11
N ILE A 504 20.47 -0.25 -8.97
CA ILE A 504 19.09 -0.45 -8.53
C ILE A 504 18.32 0.84 -8.84
N ASP A 505 17.42 0.78 -9.78
CA ASP A 505 16.57 1.91 -10.14
C ASP A 505 15.32 1.93 -9.26
N ILE A 506 15.21 2.90 -8.37
CA ILE A 506 14.03 3.14 -7.56
C ILE A 506 13.30 4.43 -7.99
N TYR A 507 13.93 5.29 -8.77
CA TYR A 507 13.34 6.55 -9.22
C TYR A 507 12.08 6.31 -10.05
N HIS A 508 12.22 5.56 -11.15
CA HIS A 508 11.11 5.36 -12.09
C HIS A 508 9.95 4.55 -11.50
N PRO A 509 10.18 3.41 -10.81
CA PRO A 509 9.08 2.66 -10.22
C PRO A 509 8.28 3.44 -9.19
N LEU A 510 8.94 4.31 -8.42
CA LEU A 510 8.28 5.06 -7.34
C LEU A 510 7.53 6.31 -7.83
N GLN A 511 7.79 6.85 -9.03
CA GLN A 511 7.20 8.11 -9.49
C GLN A 511 5.68 8.18 -9.33
N LYS A 512 4.96 7.11 -9.68
CA LYS A 512 3.49 7.09 -9.67
C LYS A 512 2.88 6.96 -8.28
N ILE A 513 3.65 6.45 -7.31
CA ILE A 513 3.16 6.18 -5.96
C ILE A 513 3.83 7.05 -4.89
N PHE A 514 4.86 7.81 -5.25
CA PHE A 514 5.69 8.54 -4.29
C PHE A 514 4.88 9.47 -3.39
N ASN A 515 3.92 10.19 -3.95
CA ASN A 515 3.06 11.11 -3.21
C ASN A 515 2.22 10.43 -2.14
N HIS A 516 1.87 9.15 -2.32
CA HIS A 516 1.13 8.37 -1.32
C HIS A 516 1.98 8.05 -0.09
N TYR A 517 3.30 8.01 -0.24
CA TYR A 517 4.24 7.59 0.81
C TYR A 517 5.12 8.72 1.37
N ALA A 518 5.16 9.89 0.72
CA ALA A 518 6.02 11.02 1.11
C ALA A 518 5.18 12.24 1.52
N PRO A 519 4.78 12.34 2.80
CA PRO A 519 3.90 13.42 3.27
C PRO A 519 4.53 14.82 3.13
N ASP A 520 5.85 14.94 3.30
CA ASP A 520 6.60 16.20 3.11
C ASP A 520 7.09 16.41 1.66
N GLY A 521 6.78 15.47 0.76
CA GLY A 521 7.19 15.51 -0.64
C GLY A 521 8.64 15.10 -0.92
N VAL A 522 9.41 14.67 0.10
CA VAL A 522 10.83 14.28 -0.03
C VAL A 522 11.14 12.96 0.69
N HIS A 523 10.60 12.77 1.90
CA HIS A 523 10.88 11.61 2.72
C HIS A 523 9.67 10.67 2.78
N MET A 524 9.88 9.46 2.32
CA MET A 524 8.85 8.44 2.44
C MET A 524 8.72 7.92 3.88
N VAL A 525 7.49 7.62 4.28
CA VAL A 525 7.20 6.87 5.52
C VAL A 525 7.83 5.47 5.49
N PRO A 526 7.97 4.79 6.64
CA PRO A 526 8.68 3.49 6.70
C PRO A 526 8.19 2.43 5.71
N SER A 527 6.89 2.37 5.43
CA SER A 527 6.32 1.44 4.44
C SER A 527 6.73 1.74 2.99
N GLY A 528 6.93 3.01 2.64
CA GLY A 528 7.52 3.40 1.35
C GLY A 528 9.02 3.10 1.29
N GLN A 529 9.76 3.37 2.38
CA GLN A 529 11.18 3.03 2.50
C GLN A 529 11.42 1.52 2.40
N ARG A 530 10.45 0.72 2.84
CA ARG A 530 10.49 -0.74 2.72
C ARG A 530 10.54 -1.20 1.26
N ILE A 531 9.88 -0.53 0.32
CA ILE A 531 9.94 -0.85 -1.11
C ILE A 531 11.39 -0.78 -1.61
N ILE A 532 12.16 0.23 -1.15
CA ILE A 532 13.58 0.35 -1.49
C ILE A 532 14.37 -0.84 -0.93
N ALA A 533 14.15 -1.18 0.34
CA ALA A 533 14.84 -2.30 0.98
C ALA A 533 14.51 -3.64 0.30
N GLU A 534 13.27 -3.87 -0.11
CA GLU A 534 12.85 -5.06 -0.86
C GLU A 534 13.65 -5.21 -2.15
N LYS A 535 13.81 -4.12 -2.93
CA LYS A 535 14.62 -4.14 -4.15
C LYS A 535 16.10 -4.40 -3.88
N VAL A 536 16.63 -3.88 -2.78
CA VAL A 536 18.02 -4.18 -2.38
C VAL A 536 18.17 -5.66 -2.07
N VAL A 537 17.28 -6.23 -1.27
CA VAL A 537 17.34 -7.66 -0.91
C VAL A 537 17.25 -8.56 -2.13
N GLU A 538 16.45 -8.19 -3.14
CA GLU A 538 16.35 -8.94 -4.40
C GLU A 538 17.66 -9.01 -5.17
N GLU A 539 18.39 -7.90 -5.19
CA GLU A 539 19.62 -7.77 -5.98
C GLU A 539 20.86 -8.36 -5.30
N ILE A 540 20.84 -8.51 -3.97
CA ILE A 540 21.98 -9.02 -3.20
C ILE A 540 21.86 -10.52 -2.83
N LYS A 541 20.87 -11.21 -3.34
CA LYS A 541 20.66 -12.66 -3.16
C LYS A 541 21.61 -13.52 -3.96
#